data_7a8c149861635dfc83a9aa8c0020cd12
#
_entry.id   7a8c149861635dfc83a9aa8c0020cd12
#
_cell.length_a   1.000
_cell.length_b   1.000
_cell.length_c   1.000
_cell.angle_alpha   90.00
_cell.angle_beta   90.00
_cell.angle_gamma   90.00
#
_symmetry.space_group_name_H-M   'P 1'
#
loop_
_entity.id
_entity.type
_entity.pdbx_description
1 polymer ?
#
loop_
_entity_poly.entity_id
_entity_poly.type
_entity_poly.pdbx_seq_one_letter_code
_entity_poly.pdbx_strand_id
1 'polypeptide(L)'
;MLSILLKRQAQQQKAAQARPVPVAAQPAPTGNTARPTLADKPWEETQVMLKQDLAFLRTLAGSQEKDPYKAELVKKYQPLVEKLLTTHTDLGNLDVVWWFYQWQVDLGQLTTVHDSFRAAIDMGLGTPDNWKSNGQTAFCDIVFQYSHSASKEKLAFNRDYLLQAVADLQAGNLATNAPLKVKMFRLAGDWYDADGDNKKAYALFDAVMKLDPNKGGRKTRLNELKEELGYGNSD
;
A
#
# COMPACT_ATOMS: atom_id res chain seq x y z
N MET A 1 -18.94 -8.09 -24.87
CA MET A 1 -17.68 -8.86 -25.13
C MET A 1 -17.39 -9.71 -23.90
N LEU A 2 -17.32 -11.04 -24.07
CA LEU A 2 -16.95 -11.95 -22.98
C LEU A 2 -15.51 -11.66 -22.55
N SER A 3 -15.29 -11.46 -21.25
CA SER A 3 -13.98 -11.24 -20.63
C SER A 3 -12.97 -12.30 -21.08
N ILE A 4 -11.71 -11.91 -21.29
CA ILE A 4 -10.60 -12.82 -21.63
C ILE A 4 -10.48 -13.93 -20.58
N LEU A 5 -10.81 -13.64 -19.32
CA LEU A 5 -10.85 -14.61 -18.23
C LEU A 5 -11.91 -15.70 -18.45
N LEU A 6 -13.11 -15.34 -18.90
CA LEU A 6 -14.17 -16.32 -19.24
C LEU A 6 -13.77 -17.17 -20.45
N LYS A 7 -13.09 -16.59 -21.44
CA LYS A 7 -12.56 -17.36 -22.57
C LYS A 7 -11.47 -18.35 -22.16
N ARG A 8 -10.59 -17.97 -21.22
CA ARG A 8 -9.57 -18.88 -20.66
C ARG A 8 -10.18 -19.97 -19.79
N GLN A 9 -11.17 -19.66 -18.96
CA GLN A 9 -11.90 -20.68 -18.19
C GLN A 9 -12.63 -21.64 -19.11
N ALA A 10 -13.28 -21.16 -20.16
CA ALA A 10 -13.93 -22.03 -21.16
C ALA A 10 -12.93 -22.88 -21.94
N GLN A 11 -11.73 -22.39 -22.26
CA GLN A 11 -10.66 -23.18 -22.87
C GLN A 11 -10.10 -24.24 -21.90
N GLN A 12 -9.91 -23.91 -20.62
CA GLN A 12 -9.47 -24.86 -19.61
C GLN A 12 -10.52 -25.94 -19.34
N GLN A 13 -11.81 -25.58 -19.34
CA GLN A 13 -12.90 -26.58 -19.21
C GLN A 13 -13.02 -27.48 -20.44
N LYS A 14 -12.83 -26.96 -21.66
CA LYS A 14 -12.78 -27.76 -22.88
C LYS A 14 -11.56 -28.70 -22.92
N ALA A 15 -10.40 -28.25 -22.44
CA ALA A 15 -9.20 -29.07 -22.34
C ALA A 15 -9.33 -30.19 -21.28
N ALA A 16 -10.10 -29.94 -20.21
CA ALA A 16 -10.40 -30.93 -19.18
C ALA A 16 -11.42 -32.00 -19.63
N GLN A 17 -12.30 -31.67 -20.58
CA GLN A 17 -13.32 -32.59 -21.12
C GLN A 17 -12.83 -33.49 -22.27
N ALA A 18 -11.62 -33.28 -22.78
CA ALA A 18 -11.10 -33.95 -23.99
C ALA A 18 -10.18 -35.17 -23.70
N ARG A 19 -10.30 -35.84 -22.53
CA ARG A 19 -9.54 -37.09 -22.29
C ARG A 19 -10.38 -38.18 -21.62
N PRO A 20 -10.84 -39.18 -22.35
CA PRO A 20 -11.06 -40.51 -21.76
C PRO A 20 -9.89 -41.40 -22.14
N VAL A 21 -9.02 -41.72 -21.19
CA VAL A 21 -8.11 -42.87 -21.26
C VAL A 21 -8.25 -43.66 -19.95
N PRO A 22 -8.59 -44.95 -20.01
CA PRO A 22 -8.60 -45.77 -18.81
C PRO A 22 -7.16 -46.11 -18.44
N VAL A 23 -6.67 -45.61 -17.33
CA VAL A 23 -5.38 -46.03 -16.78
C VAL A 23 -5.65 -46.93 -15.59
N ALA A 24 -5.02 -48.10 -15.62
CA ALA A 24 -4.99 -49.11 -14.57
C ALA A 24 -4.61 -48.49 -13.22
N ALA A 25 -5.28 -48.97 -12.19
CA ALA A 25 -5.06 -48.58 -10.80
C ALA A 25 -3.62 -48.84 -10.38
N GLN A 26 -2.84 -47.76 -10.19
CA GLN A 26 -1.62 -47.81 -9.39
C GLN A 26 -1.94 -47.44 -7.94
N PRO A 27 -1.26 -48.08 -6.95
CA PRO A 27 -1.52 -47.78 -5.53
C PRO A 27 -1.19 -46.33 -5.24
N ALA A 28 -2.07 -45.67 -4.50
CA ALA A 28 -1.92 -44.26 -4.10
C ALA A 28 -0.62 -44.07 -3.32
N PRO A 29 0.22 -43.10 -3.64
CA PRO A 29 1.31 -42.71 -2.77
C PRO A 29 0.73 -41.99 -1.56
N THR A 30 0.88 -42.59 -0.38
CA THR A 30 0.68 -41.94 0.92
C THR A 30 1.80 -40.95 1.16
N GLY A 31 1.65 -39.79 0.63
CA GLY A 31 2.52 -38.65 0.86
C GLY A 31 1.70 -37.37 0.69
N ASN A 32 1.53 -36.64 1.77
CA ASN A 32 0.88 -35.34 1.78
C ASN A 32 1.80 -34.33 1.06
N THR A 33 1.93 -34.45 -0.27
CA THR A 33 2.70 -33.53 -1.07
C THR A 33 1.82 -32.30 -1.33
N ALA A 34 1.90 -31.33 -0.41
CA ALA A 34 1.41 -29.99 -0.67
C ALA A 34 1.92 -29.54 -2.06
N ARG A 35 1.04 -28.97 -2.89
CA ARG A 35 1.46 -28.45 -4.20
C ARG A 35 2.61 -27.46 -4.00
N PRO A 36 3.70 -27.55 -4.79
CA PRO A 36 4.79 -26.59 -4.72
C PRO A 36 4.25 -25.16 -4.84
N THR A 37 4.60 -24.33 -3.87
CA THR A 37 4.25 -22.90 -3.86
C THR A 37 5.31 -22.08 -4.57
N LEU A 38 5.06 -20.78 -4.82
CA LEU A 38 6.08 -19.88 -5.32
C LEU A 38 7.28 -19.74 -4.37
N ALA A 39 7.08 -19.97 -3.08
CA ALA A 39 8.14 -19.98 -2.08
C ALA A 39 9.21 -21.08 -2.30
N ASP A 40 8.86 -22.11 -3.07
CA ASP A 40 9.73 -23.26 -3.36
C ASP A 40 10.45 -23.12 -4.72
N LYS A 41 10.14 -22.05 -5.50
CA LYS A 41 10.72 -21.81 -6.82
C LYS A 41 12.01 -21.01 -6.78
N PRO A 42 12.93 -21.21 -7.76
CA PRO A 42 14.08 -20.33 -7.94
C PRO A 42 13.67 -18.87 -8.12
N TRP A 43 14.52 -17.97 -7.61
CA TRP A 43 14.24 -16.52 -7.65
C TRP A 43 14.07 -16.00 -9.08
N GLU A 44 14.88 -16.46 -10.01
CA GLU A 44 14.84 -16.08 -11.43
C GLU A 44 13.50 -16.45 -12.09
N GLU A 45 12.97 -17.63 -11.79
CA GLU A 45 11.63 -18.02 -12.26
C GLU A 45 10.54 -17.11 -11.69
N THR A 46 10.65 -16.76 -10.42
CA THR A 46 9.71 -15.86 -9.75
C THR A 46 9.70 -14.47 -10.40
N GLN A 47 10.88 -13.92 -10.72
CA GLN A 47 10.98 -12.63 -11.41
C GLN A 47 10.36 -12.68 -12.81
N VAL A 48 10.59 -13.75 -13.58
CA VAL A 48 9.97 -13.94 -14.90
C VAL A 48 8.46 -14.01 -14.78
N MET A 49 7.94 -14.77 -13.80
CA MET A 49 6.50 -14.88 -13.56
C MET A 49 5.89 -13.54 -13.18
N LEU A 50 6.54 -12.77 -12.29
CA LEU A 50 6.08 -11.45 -11.91
C LEU A 50 5.98 -10.50 -13.12
N LYS A 51 7.00 -10.48 -13.97
CA LYS A 51 7.00 -9.68 -15.21
C LYS A 51 5.84 -10.08 -16.15
N GLN A 52 5.56 -11.37 -16.28
CA GLN A 52 4.45 -11.87 -17.09
C GLN A 52 3.09 -11.47 -16.50
N ASP A 53 2.91 -11.60 -15.18
CA ASP A 53 1.69 -11.20 -14.51
C ASP A 53 1.44 -9.69 -14.61
N LEU A 54 2.47 -8.88 -14.43
CA LEU A 54 2.38 -7.42 -14.60
C LEU A 54 2.07 -7.03 -16.05
N ALA A 55 2.66 -7.73 -17.04
CA ALA A 55 2.36 -7.53 -18.45
C ALA A 55 0.90 -7.88 -18.75
N PHE A 56 0.41 -8.99 -18.20
CA PHE A 56 -0.99 -9.38 -18.38
C PHE A 56 -1.95 -8.39 -17.72
N LEU A 57 -1.65 -7.94 -16.48
CA LEU A 57 -2.45 -6.95 -15.77
C LEU A 57 -2.61 -5.63 -16.57
N ARG A 58 -1.61 -5.26 -17.37
CA ARG A 58 -1.66 -4.07 -18.25
C ARG A 58 -2.62 -4.24 -19.43
N THR A 59 -2.92 -5.46 -19.84
CA THR A 59 -3.86 -5.75 -20.94
C THR A 59 -5.32 -5.70 -20.50
N LEU A 60 -5.59 -5.70 -19.19
CA LEU A 60 -6.93 -5.65 -18.62
C LEU A 60 -7.44 -4.21 -18.55
N ALA A 61 -8.75 -4.02 -18.77
CA ALA A 61 -9.41 -2.71 -18.77
C ALA A 61 -10.21 -2.48 -17.48
N GLY A 62 -9.94 -1.34 -16.80
CA GLY A 62 -10.70 -0.91 -15.64
C GLY A 62 -10.57 -1.84 -14.41
N SER A 63 -11.20 -1.44 -13.32
CA SER A 63 -11.18 -2.20 -12.05
C SER A 63 -11.95 -3.52 -12.16
N GLN A 64 -13.03 -3.56 -12.92
CA GLN A 64 -13.85 -4.77 -13.07
C GLN A 64 -13.08 -5.99 -13.59
N GLU A 65 -12.07 -5.78 -14.45
CA GLU A 65 -11.21 -6.85 -14.94
C GLU A 65 -9.94 -7.00 -14.08
N LYS A 66 -9.39 -5.88 -13.59
CA LYS A 66 -8.13 -5.88 -12.84
C LYS A 66 -8.25 -6.41 -11.43
N ASP A 67 -9.31 -6.04 -10.71
CA ASP A 67 -9.42 -6.35 -9.29
C ASP A 67 -9.55 -7.86 -9.00
N PRO A 68 -10.36 -8.65 -9.75
CA PRO A 68 -10.34 -10.10 -9.60
C PRO A 68 -8.97 -10.72 -9.88
N TYR A 69 -8.24 -10.20 -10.88
CA TYR A 69 -6.91 -10.70 -11.19
C TYR A 69 -5.88 -10.32 -10.12
N LYS A 70 -5.93 -9.08 -9.57
CA LYS A 70 -5.09 -8.69 -8.43
C LYS A 70 -5.34 -9.58 -7.21
N ALA A 71 -6.61 -9.94 -6.92
CA ALA A 71 -6.93 -10.84 -5.83
C ALA A 71 -6.30 -12.24 -6.02
N GLU A 72 -6.27 -12.74 -7.27
CA GLU A 72 -5.56 -13.99 -7.59
C GLU A 72 -4.04 -13.84 -7.43
N LEU A 73 -3.47 -12.67 -7.83
CA LEU A 73 -2.04 -12.40 -7.65
C LEU A 73 -1.67 -12.34 -6.16
N VAL A 74 -2.47 -11.70 -5.32
CA VAL A 74 -2.25 -11.68 -3.87
C VAL A 74 -2.15 -13.11 -3.33
N LYS A 75 -3.12 -13.97 -3.63
CA LYS A 75 -3.10 -15.38 -3.21
C LYS A 75 -1.89 -16.14 -3.73
N LYS A 76 -1.53 -15.89 -5.00
CA LYS A 76 -0.40 -16.56 -5.68
C LYS A 76 0.93 -16.22 -5.03
N TYR A 77 1.14 -14.95 -4.67
CA TYR A 77 2.43 -14.47 -4.17
C TYR A 77 2.55 -14.48 -2.64
N GLN A 78 1.44 -14.62 -1.91
CA GLN A 78 1.41 -14.61 -0.45
C GLN A 78 2.45 -15.55 0.20
N PRO A 79 2.56 -16.85 -0.15
CA PRO A 79 3.52 -17.74 0.51
C PRO A 79 4.98 -17.30 0.30
N LEU A 80 5.29 -16.75 -0.86
CA LEU A 80 6.62 -16.21 -1.16
C LEU A 80 6.91 -14.96 -0.34
N VAL A 81 5.96 -14.02 -0.28
CA VAL A 81 6.13 -12.76 0.47
C VAL A 81 6.28 -13.05 1.95
N GLU A 82 5.48 -13.94 2.53
CA GLU A 82 5.60 -14.37 3.92
C GLU A 82 7.00 -14.95 4.20
N LYS A 83 7.52 -15.78 3.30
CA LYS A 83 8.90 -16.30 3.42
C LYS A 83 9.93 -15.17 3.36
N LEU A 84 9.81 -14.23 2.41
CA LEU A 84 10.75 -13.11 2.27
C LEU A 84 10.75 -12.21 3.50
N LEU A 85 9.57 -11.89 4.04
CA LEU A 85 9.41 -11.07 5.25
C LEU A 85 10.04 -11.71 6.50
N THR A 86 10.11 -13.05 6.55
CA THR A 86 10.70 -13.78 7.68
C THR A 86 12.18 -14.08 7.52
N THR A 87 12.69 -14.15 6.29
CA THR A 87 14.07 -14.57 6.00
C THR A 87 15.02 -13.43 5.66
N HIS A 88 14.48 -12.24 5.31
CA HIS A 88 15.28 -11.08 4.94
C HIS A 88 15.17 -9.98 6.00
N THR A 89 16.26 -9.32 6.28
CA THR A 89 16.33 -8.12 7.13
C THR A 89 16.30 -6.82 6.33
N ASP A 90 16.54 -6.92 5.02
CA ASP A 90 16.48 -5.82 4.05
C ASP A 90 15.62 -6.27 2.87
N LEU A 91 14.58 -5.51 2.58
CA LEU A 91 13.65 -5.76 1.48
C LEU A 91 13.92 -4.89 0.25
N GLY A 92 15.04 -4.18 0.23
CA GLY A 92 15.50 -3.43 -0.93
C GLY A 92 15.54 -4.31 -2.19
N ASN A 93 15.08 -3.78 -3.32
CA ASN A 93 15.02 -4.48 -4.62
C ASN A 93 14.13 -5.75 -4.67
N LEU A 94 13.26 -5.96 -3.70
CA LEU A 94 12.27 -7.04 -3.73
C LEU A 94 10.92 -6.55 -4.29
N ASP A 95 10.87 -6.24 -5.57
CA ASP A 95 9.68 -5.71 -6.26
C ASP A 95 8.42 -6.52 -6.01
N VAL A 96 8.55 -7.85 -5.84
CA VAL A 96 7.40 -8.73 -5.56
C VAL A 96 6.70 -8.36 -4.26
N VAL A 97 7.44 -7.94 -3.23
CA VAL A 97 6.88 -7.51 -1.94
C VAL A 97 6.14 -6.19 -2.10
N TRP A 98 6.72 -5.24 -2.87
CA TRP A 98 6.04 -3.98 -3.20
C TRP A 98 4.71 -4.22 -3.92
N TRP A 99 4.73 -5.03 -5.00
CA TRP A 99 3.53 -5.31 -5.78
C TRP A 99 2.46 -6.04 -4.97
N PHE A 100 2.85 -6.93 -4.07
CA PHE A 100 1.93 -7.63 -3.18
C PHE A 100 1.14 -6.66 -2.30
N TYR A 101 1.80 -5.67 -1.69
CA TYR A 101 1.12 -4.64 -0.90
C TYR A 101 0.32 -3.69 -1.79
N GLN A 102 0.87 -3.28 -2.93
CA GLN A 102 0.17 -2.39 -3.86
C GLN A 102 -1.14 -3.00 -4.36
N TRP A 103 -1.17 -4.29 -4.71
CA TRP A 103 -2.41 -4.94 -5.13
C TRP A 103 -3.45 -4.97 -4.01
N GLN A 104 -3.07 -5.19 -2.76
CA GLN A 104 -3.98 -5.16 -1.63
C GLN A 104 -4.52 -3.74 -1.37
N VAL A 105 -3.67 -2.72 -1.48
CA VAL A 105 -4.10 -1.32 -1.42
C VAL A 105 -5.11 -1.00 -2.52
N ASP A 106 -4.83 -1.43 -3.76
CA ASP A 106 -5.72 -1.24 -4.90
C ASP A 106 -7.09 -1.95 -4.72
N LEU A 107 -7.10 -3.06 -3.97
CA LEU A 107 -8.32 -3.79 -3.59
C LEU A 107 -9.04 -3.19 -2.37
N GLY A 108 -8.59 -2.04 -1.85
CA GLY A 108 -9.19 -1.40 -0.68
C GLY A 108 -8.85 -2.07 0.66
N GLN A 109 -7.82 -2.93 0.70
CA GLN A 109 -7.45 -3.71 1.88
C GLN A 109 -6.34 -3.06 2.72
N LEU A 110 -6.14 -1.73 2.61
CA LEU A 110 -5.10 -1.04 3.39
C LEU A 110 -5.21 -1.34 4.90
N THR A 111 -6.43 -1.38 5.45
CA THR A 111 -6.65 -1.64 6.88
C THR A 111 -6.16 -3.02 7.34
N THR A 112 -6.09 -3.98 6.44
CA THR A 112 -5.61 -5.33 6.72
C THR A 112 -4.08 -5.41 6.70
N VAL A 113 -3.44 -4.57 5.87
CA VAL A 113 -2.00 -4.71 5.58
C VAL A 113 -1.16 -3.52 6.06
N HIS A 114 -1.77 -2.46 6.60
CA HIS A 114 -1.08 -1.23 6.96
C HIS A 114 0.16 -1.47 7.82
N ASP A 115 0.02 -2.22 8.90
CA ASP A 115 1.11 -2.39 9.87
C ASP A 115 2.25 -3.25 9.29
N SER A 116 1.93 -4.32 8.56
CA SER A 116 2.94 -5.14 7.89
C SER A 116 3.61 -4.41 6.73
N PHE A 117 2.86 -3.57 6.01
CA PHE A 117 3.42 -2.72 4.96
C PHE A 117 4.34 -1.66 5.56
N ARG A 118 3.93 -1.01 6.65
CA ARG A 118 4.77 -0.05 7.39
C ARG A 118 6.07 -0.71 7.87
N ALA A 119 5.99 -1.90 8.45
CA ALA A 119 7.17 -2.66 8.87
C ALA A 119 8.08 -3.02 7.68
N ALA A 120 7.51 -3.38 6.54
CA ALA A 120 8.30 -3.63 5.32
C ALA A 120 9.04 -2.37 4.82
N ILE A 121 8.42 -1.18 4.94
CA ILE A 121 9.09 0.10 4.65
C ILE A 121 10.28 0.33 5.59
N ASP A 122 10.17 0.00 6.88
CA ASP A 122 11.28 0.08 7.84
C ASP A 122 12.42 -0.89 7.52
N MET A 123 12.08 -2.02 6.90
CA MET A 123 13.06 -2.99 6.37
C MET A 123 13.63 -2.59 4.99
N GLY A 124 13.47 -1.34 4.57
CA GLY A 124 14.06 -0.82 3.32
C GLY A 124 13.27 -1.11 2.05
N LEU A 125 12.00 -1.55 2.14
CA LEU A 125 11.19 -1.82 0.96
C LEU A 125 11.10 -0.59 0.06
N GLY A 126 11.63 -0.72 -1.17
CA GLY A 126 11.58 0.29 -2.22
C GLY A 126 10.43 0.08 -3.19
N THR A 127 10.17 1.10 -4.00
CA THR A 127 9.32 0.97 -5.19
C THR A 127 10.12 0.39 -6.35
N PRO A 128 9.47 -0.25 -7.34
CA PRO A 128 10.14 -0.65 -8.58
C PRO A 128 10.83 0.51 -9.30
N ASP A 129 11.93 0.24 -10.01
CA ASP A 129 12.83 1.23 -10.63
C ASP A 129 12.13 2.31 -11.49
N ASN A 130 11.02 1.99 -12.13
CA ASN A 130 10.28 2.92 -12.99
C ASN A 130 9.27 3.81 -12.24
N TRP A 131 9.20 3.72 -10.92
CA TRP A 131 8.39 4.63 -10.08
C TRP A 131 9.16 5.92 -9.78
N LYS A 132 8.42 7.05 -9.72
CA LYS A 132 9.01 8.36 -9.44
C LYS A 132 9.30 8.60 -7.95
N SER A 133 8.59 7.90 -7.08
CA SER A 133 8.68 8.02 -5.62
C SER A 133 9.41 6.82 -5.05
N ASN A 134 10.21 7.01 -4.01
CA ASN A 134 10.76 5.90 -3.22
C ASN A 134 9.69 5.26 -2.32
N GLY A 135 10.01 4.13 -1.70
CA GLY A 135 9.07 3.37 -0.88
C GLY A 135 8.41 4.19 0.22
N GLN A 136 9.17 4.98 0.98
CA GLN A 136 8.65 5.82 2.07
C GLN A 136 7.69 6.89 1.55
N THR A 137 8.04 7.58 0.47
CA THR A 137 7.18 8.61 -0.12
C THR A 137 5.90 8.00 -0.70
N ALA A 138 5.98 6.84 -1.35
CA ALA A 138 4.81 6.17 -1.89
C ALA A 138 3.89 5.64 -0.78
N PHE A 139 4.44 5.09 0.30
CA PHE A 139 3.67 4.70 1.49
C PHE A 139 2.94 5.91 2.10
N CYS A 140 3.63 7.04 2.31
CA CYS A 140 3.03 8.27 2.81
C CYS A 140 1.89 8.76 1.91
N ASP A 141 2.04 8.68 0.58
CA ASP A 141 0.98 9.08 -0.35
C ASP A 141 -0.23 8.14 -0.28
N ILE A 142 -0.01 6.83 -0.18
CA ILE A 142 -1.08 5.84 0.02
C ILE A 142 -1.89 6.14 1.29
N VAL A 143 -1.22 6.35 2.43
CA VAL A 143 -1.86 6.65 3.71
C VAL A 143 -2.60 7.99 3.64
N PHE A 144 -2.01 9.01 3.00
CA PHE A 144 -2.65 10.30 2.78
C PHE A 144 -3.91 10.17 1.92
N GLN A 145 -3.85 9.49 0.78
CA GLN A 145 -4.99 9.32 -0.13
C GLN A 145 -6.15 8.58 0.55
N TYR A 146 -5.85 7.50 1.27
CA TYR A 146 -6.84 6.77 2.07
C TYR A 146 -7.55 7.70 3.05
N SER A 147 -6.78 8.41 3.87
CA SER A 147 -7.30 9.27 4.93
C SER A 147 -8.05 10.49 4.39
N HIS A 148 -7.52 11.13 3.33
CA HIS A 148 -8.11 12.30 2.72
C HIS A 148 -9.44 11.97 2.03
N SER A 149 -9.49 10.87 1.26
CA SER A 149 -10.72 10.46 0.58
C SER A 149 -11.81 10.09 1.57
N ALA A 150 -11.49 9.25 2.57
CA ALA A 150 -12.46 8.84 3.58
C ALA A 150 -12.97 10.03 4.42
N SER A 151 -12.08 10.95 4.81
CA SER A 151 -12.46 12.18 5.54
C SER A 151 -13.38 13.08 4.71
N LYS A 152 -13.08 13.27 3.42
CA LYS A 152 -13.91 14.07 2.50
C LYS A 152 -15.29 13.47 2.29
N GLU A 153 -15.36 12.15 2.17
CA GLU A 153 -16.62 11.42 1.97
C GLU A 153 -17.37 11.15 3.29
N LYS A 154 -16.79 11.56 4.43
CA LYS A 154 -17.33 11.32 5.78
C LYS A 154 -17.58 9.84 6.08
N LEU A 155 -16.74 8.98 5.54
CA LEU A 155 -16.77 7.55 5.80
C LEU A 155 -16.10 7.23 7.16
N ALA A 156 -16.47 6.09 7.75
CA ALA A 156 -15.74 5.56 8.88
C ALA A 156 -14.37 5.03 8.41
N PHE A 157 -13.29 5.50 9.03
CA PHE A 157 -11.92 5.11 8.70
C PHE A 157 -11.00 5.23 9.92
N ASN A 158 -9.84 4.58 9.84
CA ASN A 158 -8.84 4.69 10.90
C ASN A 158 -7.97 5.94 10.69
N ARG A 159 -8.17 6.97 11.52
CA ARG A 159 -7.39 8.22 11.52
C ARG A 159 -5.94 8.00 11.97
N ASP A 160 -5.70 6.96 12.79
CA ASP A 160 -4.39 6.72 13.40
C ASP A 160 -3.31 6.44 12.36
N TYR A 161 -3.65 5.88 11.20
CA TYR A 161 -2.69 5.65 10.13
C TYR A 161 -2.00 6.94 9.67
N LEU A 162 -2.77 8.00 9.45
CA LEU A 162 -2.20 9.30 9.09
C LEU A 162 -1.50 9.97 10.28
N LEU A 163 -2.10 9.91 11.47
CA LEU A 163 -1.53 10.54 12.66
C LEU A 163 -0.18 9.92 13.03
N GLN A 164 -0.05 8.60 12.94
CA GLN A 164 1.20 7.89 13.16
C GLN A 164 2.25 8.22 12.08
N ALA A 165 1.85 8.21 10.80
CA ALA A 165 2.76 8.61 9.72
C ALA A 165 3.24 10.06 9.88
N VAL A 166 2.38 10.98 10.34
CA VAL A 166 2.75 12.37 10.64
C VAL A 166 3.74 12.43 11.81
N ALA A 167 3.51 11.67 12.88
CA ALA A 167 4.44 11.58 14.00
C ALA A 167 5.80 11.02 13.58
N ASP A 168 5.82 9.98 12.75
CA ASP A 168 7.05 9.41 12.18
C ASP A 168 7.81 10.40 11.28
N LEU A 169 7.10 11.20 10.49
CA LEU A 169 7.70 12.28 9.69
C LEU A 169 8.30 13.41 10.54
N GLN A 170 7.70 13.71 11.69
CA GLN A 170 8.23 14.68 12.65
C GLN A 170 9.45 14.14 13.40
N ALA A 171 9.43 12.86 13.76
CA ALA A 171 10.54 12.18 14.44
C ALA A 171 11.70 11.82 13.50
N GLY A 172 11.51 11.88 12.18
CA GLY A 172 12.53 11.49 11.19
C GLY A 172 12.57 9.98 10.90
N ASN A 173 11.63 9.20 11.41
CA ASN A 173 11.50 7.75 11.14
C ASN A 173 10.94 7.48 9.74
N LEU A 174 10.24 8.44 9.15
CA LEU A 174 9.82 8.48 7.76
C LEU A 174 10.32 9.74 7.06
N ALA A 175 10.52 9.64 5.76
CA ALA A 175 10.89 10.77 4.91
C ALA A 175 9.99 10.86 3.68
N THR A 176 9.58 12.06 3.32
CA THR A 176 8.85 12.35 2.08
C THR A 176 9.14 13.78 1.61
N ASN A 177 8.69 14.13 0.41
CA ASN A 177 8.87 15.46 -0.15
C ASN A 177 8.02 16.51 0.58
N ALA A 178 8.46 17.77 0.54
CA ALA A 178 7.79 18.87 1.23
C ALA A 178 6.32 19.07 0.81
N PRO A 179 5.93 18.98 -0.47
CA PRO A 179 4.52 19.10 -0.85
C PRO A 179 3.61 18.07 -0.21
N LEU A 180 4.06 16.81 -0.07
CA LEU A 180 3.27 15.77 0.58
C LEU A 180 3.25 15.96 2.11
N LYS A 181 4.39 16.33 2.74
CA LYS A 181 4.42 16.71 4.17
C LYS A 181 3.38 17.80 4.48
N VAL A 182 3.33 18.86 3.69
CA VAL A 182 2.37 19.96 3.85
C VAL A 182 0.93 19.45 3.83
N LYS A 183 0.60 18.56 2.88
CA LYS A 183 -0.75 17.98 2.79
C LYS A 183 -1.09 17.12 4.02
N MET A 184 -0.17 16.25 4.44
CA MET A 184 -0.37 15.35 5.58
C MET A 184 -0.49 16.12 6.89
N PHE A 185 0.42 17.06 7.15
CA PHE A 185 0.43 17.87 8.37
C PHE A 185 -0.80 18.77 8.46
N ARG A 186 -1.23 19.34 7.32
CA ARG A 186 -2.46 20.14 7.25
C ARG A 186 -3.68 19.32 7.59
N LEU A 187 -3.84 18.13 7.00
CA LEU A 187 -5.00 17.27 7.25
C LEU A 187 -5.06 16.80 8.71
N ALA A 188 -3.92 16.38 9.28
CA ALA A 188 -3.84 16.00 10.69
C ALA A 188 -4.08 17.21 11.63
N GLY A 189 -3.54 18.38 11.29
CA GLY A 189 -3.77 19.63 12.01
C GLY A 189 -5.25 20.03 12.02
N ASP A 190 -5.94 19.91 10.87
CA ASP A 190 -7.37 20.17 10.75
C ASP A 190 -8.20 19.24 11.65
N TRP A 191 -7.78 17.98 11.82
CA TRP A 191 -8.45 17.06 12.72
C TRP A 191 -8.22 17.40 14.19
N TYR A 192 -6.98 17.73 14.60
CA TYR A 192 -6.70 18.17 15.97
C TYR A 192 -7.41 19.46 16.31
N ASP A 193 -7.50 20.41 15.38
CA ASP A 193 -8.25 21.66 15.55
C ASP A 193 -9.75 21.39 15.75
N ALA A 194 -10.34 20.54 14.92
CA ALA A 194 -11.74 20.13 15.05
C ALA A 194 -12.04 19.37 16.35
N ASP A 195 -11.06 18.62 16.86
CA ASP A 195 -11.17 17.87 18.14
C ASP A 195 -10.85 18.76 19.37
N GLY A 196 -10.43 20.03 19.17
CA GLY A 196 -10.09 20.98 20.24
C GLY A 196 -8.68 20.78 20.82
N ASP A 197 -7.82 19.96 20.22
CA ASP A 197 -6.41 19.85 20.61
C ASP A 197 -5.59 20.97 19.95
N ASN A 198 -5.83 22.21 20.42
CA ASN A 198 -5.24 23.43 19.88
C ASN A 198 -3.71 23.42 19.88
N LYS A 199 -3.08 22.73 20.85
CA LYS A 199 -1.61 22.64 20.93
C LYS A 199 -1.03 21.83 19.77
N LYS A 200 -1.61 20.65 19.47
CA LYS A 200 -1.15 19.83 18.35
C LYS A 200 -1.51 20.47 17.01
N ALA A 201 -2.69 21.06 16.88
CA ALA A 201 -3.09 21.81 15.70
C ALA A 201 -2.09 22.96 15.41
N TYR A 202 -1.76 23.76 16.41
CA TYR A 202 -0.77 24.84 16.29
C TYR A 202 0.59 24.32 15.80
N ALA A 203 1.11 23.25 16.43
CA ALA A 203 2.41 22.71 16.09
C ALA A 203 2.47 22.22 14.61
N LEU A 204 1.40 21.59 14.13
CA LEU A 204 1.32 21.11 12.75
C LEU A 204 1.13 22.26 11.76
N PHE A 205 0.31 23.27 12.07
CA PHE A 205 0.13 24.42 11.19
C PHE A 205 1.40 25.31 11.14
N ASP A 206 2.13 25.44 12.24
CA ASP A 206 3.44 26.11 12.24
C ASP A 206 4.43 25.38 11.34
N ALA A 207 4.50 24.04 11.44
CA ALA A 207 5.33 23.23 10.54
C ALA A 207 4.90 23.37 9.07
N VAL A 208 3.59 23.40 8.77
CA VAL A 208 3.05 23.66 7.42
C VAL A 208 3.53 25.03 6.89
N MET A 209 3.40 26.09 7.70
CA MET A 209 3.79 27.43 7.30
C MET A 209 5.30 27.61 7.14
N LYS A 210 6.11 26.84 7.90
CA LYS A 210 7.57 26.78 7.72
C LYS A 210 7.97 26.05 6.43
N LEU A 211 7.26 25.00 6.05
CA LEU A 211 7.52 24.23 4.83
C LEU A 211 7.03 24.97 3.56
N ASP A 212 5.89 25.64 3.64
CA ASP A 212 5.31 26.40 2.52
C ASP A 212 4.63 27.68 3.02
N PRO A 213 5.39 28.77 3.18
CA PRO A 213 4.85 30.03 3.69
C PRO A 213 3.75 30.64 2.82
N ASN A 214 3.78 30.37 1.52
CA ASN A 214 2.87 31.01 0.55
C ASN A 214 1.60 30.21 0.29
N LYS A 215 1.69 28.88 0.29
CA LYS A 215 0.59 27.98 -0.11
C LYS A 215 0.16 26.99 0.99
N GLY A 216 0.75 27.06 2.16
CA GLY A 216 0.40 26.19 3.31
C GLY A 216 -1.08 26.30 3.71
N GLY A 217 -1.66 27.50 3.57
CA GLY A 217 -3.11 27.71 3.65
C GLY A 217 -3.68 27.68 5.08
N ARG A 218 -2.84 27.85 6.12
CA ARG A 218 -3.29 27.86 7.54
C ARG A 218 -2.80 29.07 8.35
N LYS A 219 -2.32 30.12 7.65
CA LYS A 219 -1.74 31.30 8.31
C LYS A 219 -2.72 32.00 9.28
N THR A 220 -3.96 32.21 8.87
CA THR A 220 -4.98 32.87 9.70
C THR A 220 -5.26 32.02 10.96
N ARG A 221 -5.56 30.73 10.77
CA ARG A 221 -5.87 29.85 11.91
C ARG A 221 -4.67 29.65 12.84
N LEU A 222 -3.45 29.61 12.31
CA LEU A 222 -2.22 29.58 13.12
C LEU A 222 -2.10 30.80 14.03
N ASN A 223 -2.42 32.00 13.51
CA ASN A 223 -2.38 33.23 14.31
C ASN A 223 -3.46 33.20 15.41
N GLU A 224 -4.68 32.79 15.09
CA GLU A 224 -5.75 32.62 16.08
C GLU A 224 -5.33 31.64 17.20
N LEU A 225 -4.82 30.47 16.84
CA LEU A 225 -4.32 29.48 17.79
C LEU A 225 -3.15 30.02 18.64
N LYS A 226 -2.30 30.86 18.06
CA LYS A 226 -1.20 31.53 18.78
C LYS A 226 -1.74 32.44 19.88
N GLU A 227 -2.79 33.22 19.60
CA GLU A 227 -3.46 34.08 20.56
C GLU A 227 -4.21 33.24 21.64
N GLU A 228 -5.00 32.23 21.19
CA GLU A 228 -5.74 31.33 22.10
C GLU A 228 -4.81 30.61 23.10
N LEU A 229 -3.60 30.23 22.67
CA LEU A 229 -2.62 29.52 23.50
C LEU A 229 -1.70 30.44 24.30
N GLY A 230 -1.84 31.77 24.13
CA GLY A 230 -1.00 32.75 24.83
C GLY A 230 0.46 32.80 24.35
N TYR A 231 0.75 32.28 23.16
CA TYR A 231 2.11 32.28 22.55
C TYR A 231 2.48 33.63 21.94
N GLY A 232 1.58 34.63 21.95
CA GLY A 232 1.76 35.95 21.37
C GLY A 232 2.55 36.93 22.27
N ASN A 233 2.75 36.65 23.53
CA ASN A 233 3.30 37.57 24.50
C ASN A 233 4.73 37.22 24.94
N SER A 234 5.59 36.85 24.01
CA SER A 234 7.04 36.78 24.29
C SER A 234 7.70 37.95 23.57
N ASP A 235 7.75 39.12 24.23
CA ASP A 235 8.68 40.19 23.92
C ASP A 235 10.12 39.79 24.23
#